data_b4a12fd40b7e1321593f60862bc5ba98
#
_entry.id   b4a12fd40b7e1321593f60862bc5ba98
#
_cell.length_a   1.000
_cell.length_b   1.000
_cell.length_c   1.000
_cell.angle_alpha   90.00
_cell.angle_beta   90.00
_cell.angle_gamma   90.00
#
_symmetry.space_group_name_H-M   'P 1'
#
loop_
_entity.id
_entity.type
_entity.pdbx_description
1 polymer ?
#
loop_
_entity_poly.entity_id
_entity_poly.type
_entity_poly.pdbx_seq_one_letter_code
_entity_poly.pdbx_strand_id
1 'polypeptide(L)'
;MKCSNPDCNRGIGLVAYQRGWFSKRLYCSKRCRNAFVADAPNLQQKRKSPVLKRFVVAFVAFVGLLVPATFTMAVLAAPSARPEAPHLPGCDRNLADASASVAAMHARIKSLSGVDRSETCSATRLYFLEMVKARAVTALCKSGAERERDLGRFDADVAHINDAIAALCL
;
A
#
# COMPACT_ATOMS: atom_id res chain seq x y z
N MET A 1 15.66 -9.81 11.22
CA MET A 1 14.39 -9.94 12.00
C MET A 1 13.49 -10.96 11.32
N LYS A 2 12.78 -11.82 12.07
CA LYS A 2 11.85 -12.82 11.52
C LYS A 2 10.42 -12.29 11.46
N CYS A 3 9.61 -12.80 10.54
CA CYS A 3 8.19 -12.50 10.42
C CYS A 3 7.43 -12.95 11.68
N SER A 4 6.49 -12.13 12.16
CA SER A 4 5.68 -12.45 13.34
C SER A 4 4.57 -13.49 13.08
N ASN A 5 4.38 -13.93 11.84
CA ASN A 5 3.52 -15.06 11.53
C ASN A 5 4.29 -16.35 11.80
N PRO A 6 3.82 -17.23 12.73
CA PRO A 6 4.51 -18.46 13.10
C PRO A 6 4.67 -19.44 11.91
N ASP A 7 3.71 -19.45 10.98
CA ASP A 7 3.74 -20.33 9.81
C ASP A 7 4.65 -19.78 8.68
N CYS A 8 5.21 -18.59 8.88
CA CYS A 8 6.07 -17.94 7.91
C CYS A 8 7.53 -17.96 8.38
N ASN A 9 8.35 -18.78 7.74
CA ASN A 9 9.78 -18.90 8.07
C ASN A 9 10.66 -17.87 7.33
N ARG A 10 10.06 -16.81 6.76
CA ARG A 10 10.75 -15.76 6.00
C ARG A 10 11.25 -14.65 6.91
N GLY A 11 12.36 -14.03 6.51
CA GLY A 11 12.81 -12.79 7.10
C GLY A 11 11.92 -11.60 6.71
N ILE A 12 12.16 -10.48 7.36
CA ILE A 12 11.53 -9.20 7.02
C ILE A 12 12.42 -8.52 5.99
N GLY A 13 11.84 -8.15 4.82
CA GLY A 13 12.53 -7.38 3.78
C GLY A 13 12.79 -5.93 4.21
N LEU A 14 13.02 -5.04 3.25
CA LEU A 14 13.25 -3.62 3.52
C LEU A 14 12.01 -2.90 4.06
N VAL A 15 10.81 -3.40 3.74
CA VAL A 15 9.55 -2.87 4.26
C VAL A 15 8.90 -3.89 5.18
N ALA A 16 8.67 -3.49 6.43
CA ALA A 16 7.93 -4.27 7.40
C ALA A 16 6.46 -3.82 7.44
N TYR A 17 5.54 -4.76 7.41
CA TYR A 17 4.11 -4.48 7.49
C TYR A 17 3.61 -4.64 8.92
N GLN A 18 2.96 -3.60 9.47
CA GLN A 18 2.34 -3.61 10.79
C GLN A 18 0.82 -3.70 10.68
N ARG A 19 0.14 -4.22 11.68
CA ARG A 19 -1.32 -4.32 11.74
C ARG A 19 -2.02 -3.06 12.26
N GLY A 20 -1.30 -2.11 12.81
CA GLY A 20 -1.83 -0.88 13.39
C GLY A 20 -0.73 -0.10 14.05
N TRP A 21 -1.01 1.17 14.33
CA TRP A 21 -0.02 2.13 14.86
C TRP A 21 0.69 1.64 16.15
N PHE A 22 -0.02 0.92 17.00
CA PHE A 22 0.52 0.41 18.27
C PHE A 22 0.95 -1.06 18.24
N SER A 23 0.91 -1.73 17.09
CA SER A 23 1.29 -3.14 16.98
C SER A 23 2.80 -3.29 16.89
N LYS A 24 3.40 -4.00 17.83
CA LYS A 24 4.83 -4.38 17.78
C LYS A 24 5.13 -5.55 16.82
N ARG A 25 4.09 -6.17 16.22
CA ARG A 25 4.24 -7.30 15.33
C ARG A 25 4.56 -6.84 13.92
N LEU A 26 5.66 -7.36 13.36
CA LEU A 26 6.16 -7.07 12.04
C LEU A 26 5.95 -8.28 11.12
N TYR A 27 5.48 -8.05 9.91
CA TYR A 27 5.22 -9.08 8.91
C TYR A 27 6.04 -8.81 7.66
N CYS A 28 6.51 -9.87 6.99
CA CYS A 28 7.34 -9.77 5.79
C CYS A 28 6.54 -9.29 4.55
N SER A 29 5.21 -9.46 4.54
CA SER A 29 4.34 -9.03 3.44
C SER A 29 2.92 -8.71 3.93
N LYS A 30 2.16 -8.00 3.09
CA LYS A 30 0.71 -7.76 3.30
C LYS A 30 -0.06 -9.09 3.39
N ARG A 31 0.35 -10.09 2.58
CA ARG A 31 -0.27 -11.42 2.56
C ARG A 31 -0.09 -12.16 3.89
N CYS A 32 1.14 -12.18 4.44
CA CYS A 32 1.42 -12.77 5.75
C CYS A 32 0.67 -12.07 6.89
N ARG A 33 0.57 -10.73 6.83
CA ARG A 33 -0.22 -9.97 7.80
C ARG A 33 -1.69 -10.36 7.75
N ASN A 34 -2.27 -10.49 6.56
CA ASN A 34 -3.68 -10.78 6.37
C ASN A 34 -4.02 -12.25 6.67
N ALA A 35 -3.16 -13.21 6.31
CA ALA A 35 -3.32 -14.61 6.62
C ALA A 35 -3.39 -14.83 8.15
N PHE A 36 -2.48 -14.24 8.92
CA PHE A 36 -2.50 -14.33 10.38
C PHE A 36 -3.78 -13.77 11.03
N VAL A 37 -4.49 -12.89 10.33
CA VAL A 37 -5.79 -12.33 10.77
C VAL A 37 -6.92 -13.32 10.52
N ALA A 38 -6.87 -14.07 9.43
CA ALA A 38 -7.89 -15.08 9.10
C ALA A 38 -7.86 -16.27 10.09
N ASP A 39 -6.66 -16.64 10.55
CA ASP A 39 -6.45 -17.75 11.46
C ASP A 39 -6.64 -17.39 12.95
N ALA A 40 -6.92 -16.12 13.27
CA ALA A 40 -7.28 -15.71 14.62
C ALA A 40 -8.78 -15.95 14.88
N PRO A 41 -9.19 -17.17 15.24
CA PRO A 41 -10.60 -17.46 15.42
C PRO A 41 -11.11 -16.68 16.65
N ASN A 42 -12.13 -15.86 16.42
CA ASN A 42 -13.10 -15.53 17.45
C ASN A 42 -12.77 -14.49 18.54
N LEU A 43 -11.69 -13.70 18.45
CA LEU A 43 -11.52 -12.60 19.41
C LEU A 43 -12.32 -11.34 19.07
N GLN A 44 -12.78 -11.19 17.84
CA GLN A 44 -13.64 -10.06 17.44
C GLN A 44 -15.14 -10.28 17.68
N GLN A 45 -15.57 -11.53 17.88
CA GLN A 45 -17.00 -11.82 18.06
C GLN A 45 -17.47 -11.57 19.50
N LYS A 46 -16.56 -11.46 20.48
CA LYS A 46 -16.91 -11.28 21.90
C LYS A 46 -17.08 -9.81 22.32
N ARG A 47 -16.91 -8.84 21.40
CA ARG A 47 -17.09 -7.40 21.70
C ARG A 47 -18.33 -6.74 21.08
N LYS A 48 -19.27 -7.51 20.64
CA LYS A 48 -20.63 -6.99 20.37
C LYS A 48 -21.43 -7.03 21.65
N SER A 49 -21.14 -6.12 22.57
CA SER A 49 -22.01 -5.94 23.74
C SER A 49 -23.39 -5.51 23.23
N PRO A 50 -24.46 -6.20 23.63
CA PRO A 50 -25.84 -5.86 23.20
C PRO A 50 -26.27 -4.49 23.67
N VAL A 51 -25.58 -3.92 24.65
CA VAL A 51 -25.83 -2.60 25.21
C VAL A 51 -25.50 -1.50 24.20
N LEU A 52 -24.42 -1.60 23.41
CA LEU A 52 -24.06 -0.57 22.44
C LEU A 52 -25.04 -0.50 21.26
N LYS A 53 -25.63 -1.62 20.85
CA LYS A 53 -26.66 -1.62 19.79
C LYS A 53 -27.94 -0.90 20.21
N ARG A 54 -28.35 -1.00 21.48
CA ARG A 54 -29.54 -0.30 21.99
C ARG A 54 -29.33 1.21 22.05
N PHE A 55 -28.13 1.69 22.40
CA PHE A 55 -27.82 3.12 22.40
C PHE A 55 -27.77 3.73 20.98
N VAL A 56 -27.19 3.02 20.01
CA VAL A 56 -27.11 3.52 18.62
C VAL A 56 -28.51 3.58 17.98
N VAL A 57 -29.38 2.59 18.20
CA VAL A 57 -30.74 2.58 17.66
C VAL A 57 -31.59 3.69 18.29
N ALA A 58 -31.47 3.92 19.62
CA ALA A 58 -32.17 5.00 20.29
C ALA A 58 -31.70 6.40 19.83
N PHE A 59 -30.40 6.57 19.57
CA PHE A 59 -29.85 7.84 19.10
C PHE A 59 -30.25 8.17 17.66
N VAL A 60 -30.27 7.17 16.77
CA VAL A 60 -30.70 7.33 15.37
C VAL A 60 -32.20 7.64 15.30
N ALA A 61 -33.06 7.03 16.16
CA ALA A 61 -34.47 7.32 16.22
C ALA A 61 -34.74 8.74 16.73
N PHE A 62 -33.93 9.24 17.67
CA PHE A 62 -34.12 10.58 18.24
C PHE A 62 -33.65 11.71 17.30
N VAL A 63 -32.56 11.49 16.56
CA VAL A 63 -32.08 12.47 15.56
C VAL A 63 -32.95 12.49 14.30
N GLY A 64 -33.55 11.34 13.92
CA GLY A 64 -34.45 11.24 12.75
C GLY A 64 -35.74 12.00 12.90
N LEU A 65 -36.20 12.32 14.14
CA LEU A 65 -37.46 13.00 14.39
C LEU A 65 -37.35 14.53 14.42
N LEU A 66 -36.14 15.09 14.47
CA LEU A 66 -35.90 16.53 14.62
C LEU A 66 -35.35 17.22 13.34
N VAL A 67 -35.15 16.48 12.25
CA VAL A 67 -34.72 17.09 10.98
C VAL A 67 -35.99 17.36 10.14
N PRO A 68 -36.46 18.61 10.03
CA PRO A 68 -37.53 18.93 9.13
C PRO A 68 -37.13 18.69 7.68
N ALA A 69 -38.08 18.23 6.89
CA ALA A 69 -38.00 17.75 5.51
C ALA A 69 -37.55 18.79 4.45
N THR A 70 -36.57 19.61 4.74
CA THR A 70 -36.07 20.65 3.82
C THR A 70 -34.71 20.36 3.20
N PHE A 71 -34.13 19.15 3.42
CA PHE A 71 -32.80 18.82 2.89
C PHE A 71 -32.82 17.83 1.72
N THR A 72 -33.94 17.67 1.06
CA THR A 72 -34.05 16.84 -0.16
C THR A 72 -34.06 17.71 -1.40
N MET A 73 -33.00 18.36 -1.75
CA MET A 73 -32.72 18.86 -3.11
C MET A 73 -31.37 19.60 -3.15
N ALA A 74 -30.28 18.95 -3.24
CA ALA A 74 -29.04 19.49 -3.85
C ALA A 74 -27.85 18.53 -3.77
N VAL A 75 -28.05 17.21 -3.88
CA VAL A 75 -26.91 16.30 -4.15
C VAL A 75 -27.16 15.58 -5.47
N LEU A 76 -27.54 16.31 -6.50
CA LEU A 76 -27.33 15.90 -7.88
C LEU A 76 -25.96 16.41 -8.32
N ALA A 77 -24.94 15.60 -8.00
CA ALA A 77 -23.79 15.28 -8.85
C ALA A 77 -23.36 16.40 -9.80
N ALA A 78 -22.74 17.45 -9.30
CA ALA A 78 -21.66 18.01 -10.09
C ALA A 78 -20.54 16.96 -10.06
N PRO A 79 -20.07 16.42 -11.19
CA PRO A 79 -18.77 15.78 -11.22
C PRO A 79 -17.79 16.85 -10.74
N SER A 80 -17.32 16.69 -9.49
CA SER A 80 -16.25 17.53 -8.97
C SER A 80 -15.05 17.25 -9.86
N ALA A 81 -14.90 18.10 -10.89
CA ALA A 81 -13.65 18.20 -11.63
C ALA A 81 -12.62 18.51 -10.53
N ARG A 82 -11.93 17.48 -10.04
CA ARG A 82 -10.77 17.68 -9.19
C ARG A 82 -9.87 18.63 -9.96
N PRO A 83 -9.50 19.78 -9.37
CA PRO A 83 -8.58 20.69 -10.04
C PRO A 83 -7.38 19.86 -10.46
N GLU A 84 -7.11 19.88 -11.76
CA GLU A 84 -5.95 19.23 -12.34
C GLU A 84 -4.74 19.85 -11.65
N ALA A 85 -3.98 19.01 -10.93
CA ALA A 85 -2.84 19.51 -10.17
C ALA A 85 -1.90 20.21 -11.14
N PRO A 86 -1.42 21.43 -10.82
CA PRO A 86 -0.53 22.17 -11.71
C PRO A 86 0.67 21.30 -12.06
N HIS A 87 0.92 21.09 -13.36
CA HIS A 87 2.09 20.37 -13.84
C HIS A 87 3.35 21.09 -13.32
N LEU A 88 4.06 20.45 -12.42
CA LEU A 88 5.35 20.94 -11.95
C LEU A 88 6.32 21.00 -13.13
N PRO A 89 7.10 22.09 -13.29
CA PRO A 89 8.07 22.18 -14.37
C PRO A 89 9.08 21.03 -14.28
N GLY A 90 9.40 20.41 -15.41
CA GLY A 90 10.34 19.30 -15.50
C GLY A 90 9.77 17.90 -15.23
N CYS A 91 8.46 17.77 -15.06
CA CYS A 91 7.83 16.47 -14.79
C CYS A 91 8.08 15.45 -15.91
N ASP A 92 8.00 15.84 -17.17
CA ASP A 92 8.23 14.92 -18.30
C ASP A 92 9.65 14.36 -18.27
N ARG A 93 10.62 15.22 -18.01
CA ARG A 93 12.02 14.80 -17.86
C ARG A 93 12.22 13.89 -16.65
N ASN A 94 11.66 14.26 -15.51
CA ASN A 94 11.77 13.45 -14.30
C ASN A 94 11.11 12.05 -14.46
N LEU A 95 9.97 11.97 -15.17
CA LEU A 95 9.31 10.71 -15.48
C LEU A 95 10.16 9.86 -16.44
N ALA A 96 10.75 10.47 -17.47
CA ALA A 96 11.64 9.80 -18.42
C ALA A 96 12.89 9.26 -17.71
N ASP A 97 13.55 10.08 -16.89
CA ASP A 97 14.75 9.72 -16.14
C ASP A 97 14.44 8.57 -15.14
N ALA A 98 13.33 8.65 -14.44
CA ALA A 98 12.90 7.61 -13.50
C ALA A 98 12.62 6.29 -14.22
N SER A 99 11.95 6.32 -15.38
CA SER A 99 11.68 5.12 -16.17
C SER A 99 12.95 4.48 -16.72
N ALA A 100 13.89 5.30 -17.22
CA ALA A 100 15.19 4.83 -17.71
C ALA A 100 16.03 4.19 -16.59
N SER A 101 16.03 4.79 -15.39
CA SER A 101 16.74 4.26 -14.23
C SER A 101 16.19 2.90 -13.80
N VAL A 102 14.87 2.75 -13.73
CA VAL A 102 14.21 1.47 -13.42
C VAL A 102 14.54 0.41 -14.47
N ALA A 103 14.49 0.77 -15.77
CA ALA A 103 14.81 -0.16 -16.85
C ALA A 103 16.29 -0.62 -16.80
N ALA A 104 17.23 0.29 -16.54
CA ALA A 104 18.64 -0.02 -16.42
C ALA A 104 18.93 -0.99 -15.25
N MET A 105 18.29 -0.76 -14.09
CA MET A 105 18.46 -1.64 -12.93
C MET A 105 17.79 -3.00 -13.16
N HIS A 106 16.67 -3.07 -13.84
CA HIS A 106 16.03 -4.34 -14.21
C HIS A 106 16.94 -5.15 -15.17
N ALA A 107 17.54 -4.51 -16.17
CA ALA A 107 18.49 -5.15 -17.08
C ALA A 107 19.71 -5.68 -16.31
N ARG A 108 20.23 -4.92 -15.34
CA ARG A 108 21.35 -5.35 -14.49
C ARG A 108 21.00 -6.60 -13.68
N ILE A 109 19.83 -6.67 -13.06
CA ILE A 109 19.41 -7.88 -12.32
C ILE A 109 19.34 -9.09 -13.25
N LYS A 110 18.81 -8.90 -14.47
CA LYS A 110 18.77 -9.97 -15.47
C LYS A 110 20.16 -10.51 -15.84
N SER A 111 21.14 -9.61 -15.97
CA SER A 111 22.53 -10.03 -16.28
C SER A 111 23.23 -10.75 -15.13
N LEU A 112 22.75 -10.59 -13.89
CA LEU A 112 23.29 -11.27 -12.71
C LEU A 112 22.63 -12.64 -12.43
N SER A 113 21.72 -13.10 -13.29
CA SER A 113 21.10 -14.42 -13.14
C SER A 113 22.18 -15.52 -13.25
N GLY A 114 22.43 -16.21 -12.14
CA GLY A 114 23.49 -17.25 -12.04
C GLY A 114 24.81 -16.79 -11.44
N VAL A 115 24.94 -15.52 -11.10
CA VAL A 115 26.11 -14.95 -10.39
C VAL A 115 25.89 -15.05 -8.87
N ASP A 116 26.89 -14.62 -8.10
CA ASP A 116 26.88 -14.67 -6.64
C ASP A 116 25.59 -14.07 -6.02
N ARG A 117 25.07 -14.80 -5.03
CA ARG A 117 23.84 -14.43 -4.30
C ARG A 117 23.96 -13.06 -3.64
N SER A 118 25.13 -12.70 -3.14
CA SER A 118 25.40 -11.42 -2.48
C SER A 118 25.26 -10.26 -3.46
N GLU A 119 25.80 -10.41 -4.67
CA GLU A 119 25.72 -9.40 -5.72
C GLU A 119 24.28 -9.24 -6.23
N THR A 120 23.58 -10.35 -6.45
CA THR A 120 22.16 -10.34 -6.83
C THR A 120 21.31 -9.66 -5.75
N CYS A 121 21.57 -9.94 -4.48
CA CYS A 121 20.86 -9.28 -3.36
C CYS A 121 21.10 -7.77 -3.36
N SER A 122 22.35 -7.34 -3.53
CA SER A 122 22.71 -5.91 -3.58
C SER A 122 22.03 -5.20 -4.74
N ALA A 123 22.04 -5.78 -5.94
CA ALA A 123 21.36 -5.25 -7.11
C ALA A 123 19.83 -5.16 -6.91
N THR A 124 19.23 -6.18 -6.30
CA THR A 124 17.77 -6.19 -6.02
C THR A 124 17.38 -5.09 -5.02
N ARG A 125 18.22 -4.80 -4.03
CA ARG A 125 17.99 -3.67 -3.10
C ARG A 125 18.08 -2.33 -3.80
N LEU A 126 19.03 -2.14 -4.70
CA LEU A 126 19.15 -0.91 -5.51
C LEU A 126 17.94 -0.75 -6.43
N TYR A 127 17.49 -1.82 -7.08
CA TYR A 127 16.29 -1.80 -7.90
C TYR A 127 15.05 -1.40 -7.10
N PHE A 128 14.89 -1.91 -5.88
CA PHE A 128 13.82 -1.49 -4.98
C PHE A 128 13.83 0.03 -4.74
N LEU A 129 14.99 0.61 -4.50
CA LEU A 129 15.13 2.06 -4.29
C LEU A 129 14.71 2.86 -5.52
N GLU A 130 15.12 2.43 -6.73
CA GLU A 130 14.73 3.10 -7.97
C GLU A 130 13.21 2.99 -8.22
N MET A 131 12.58 1.86 -7.91
CA MET A 131 11.13 1.70 -7.98
C MET A 131 10.39 2.64 -7.02
N VAL A 132 10.88 2.81 -5.79
CA VAL A 132 10.29 3.74 -4.82
C VAL A 132 10.43 5.19 -5.30
N LYS A 133 11.58 5.57 -5.88
CA LYS A 133 11.79 6.90 -6.48
C LYS A 133 10.85 7.14 -7.66
N ALA A 134 10.74 6.18 -8.58
CA ALA A 134 9.85 6.28 -9.74
C ALA A 134 8.38 6.44 -9.31
N ARG A 135 7.96 5.69 -8.28
CA ARG A 135 6.64 5.86 -7.67
C ARG A 135 6.42 7.28 -7.13
N ALA A 136 7.41 7.83 -6.43
CA ALA A 136 7.32 9.19 -5.88
C ALA A 136 7.21 10.24 -6.99
N VAL A 137 8.02 10.13 -8.05
CA VAL A 137 7.95 11.00 -9.22
C VAL A 137 6.58 10.90 -9.90
N THR A 138 6.05 9.69 -10.09
CA THR A 138 4.71 9.46 -10.64
C THR A 138 3.62 10.11 -9.78
N ALA A 139 3.74 10.02 -8.45
CA ALA A 139 2.79 10.64 -7.52
C ALA A 139 2.77 12.17 -7.62
N LEU A 140 3.91 12.79 -7.94
CA LEU A 140 4.06 14.24 -8.05
C LEU A 140 3.72 14.76 -9.44
N CYS A 141 4.02 13.99 -10.50
CA CYS A 141 4.01 14.45 -11.87
C CYS A 141 2.79 13.99 -12.68
N LYS A 142 2.04 13.00 -12.22
CA LYS A 142 0.81 12.55 -12.88
C LYS A 142 -0.43 12.96 -12.09
N SER A 143 -1.57 13.04 -12.77
CA SER A 143 -2.87 13.36 -12.17
C SER A 143 -3.98 12.41 -12.63
N GLY A 144 -5.15 12.48 -12.00
CA GLY A 144 -6.33 11.74 -12.40
C GLY A 144 -6.20 10.22 -12.37
N ALA A 145 -6.99 9.55 -13.20
CA ALA A 145 -7.08 8.09 -13.24
C ALA A 145 -5.80 7.39 -13.69
N GLU A 146 -4.98 8.04 -14.52
CA GLU A 146 -3.69 7.53 -14.95
C GLU A 146 -2.72 7.42 -13.77
N ARG A 147 -2.65 8.46 -12.94
CA ARG A 147 -1.84 8.47 -11.71
C ARG A 147 -2.21 7.29 -10.80
N GLU A 148 -3.51 7.11 -10.51
CA GLU A 148 -3.97 6.05 -9.61
C GLU A 148 -3.65 4.64 -10.15
N ARG A 149 -3.78 4.44 -11.45
CA ARG A 149 -3.44 3.19 -12.13
C ARG A 149 -1.95 2.88 -12.03
N ASP A 150 -1.10 3.87 -12.31
CA ASP A 150 0.34 3.69 -12.28
C ASP A 150 0.85 3.53 -10.85
N LEU A 151 0.33 4.28 -9.89
CA LEU A 151 0.67 4.09 -8.48
C LEU A 151 0.28 2.70 -7.98
N GLY A 152 -0.90 2.19 -8.39
CA GLY A 152 -1.32 0.83 -8.06
C GLY A 152 -0.37 -0.24 -8.61
N ARG A 153 0.14 -0.05 -9.85
CA ARG A 153 1.15 -0.92 -10.45
C ARG A 153 2.47 -0.86 -9.67
N PHE A 154 2.99 0.33 -9.40
CA PHE A 154 4.20 0.49 -8.60
C PHE A 154 4.09 -0.12 -7.21
N ASP A 155 2.94 0.03 -6.55
CA ASP A 155 2.70 -0.57 -5.22
C ASP A 155 2.76 -2.11 -5.26
N ALA A 156 2.23 -2.72 -6.32
CA ALA A 156 2.30 -4.16 -6.53
C ALA A 156 3.74 -4.63 -6.78
N ASP A 157 4.48 -3.92 -7.65
CA ASP A 157 5.86 -4.24 -8.01
C ASP A 157 6.80 -4.06 -6.81
N VAL A 158 6.67 -2.96 -6.06
CA VAL A 158 7.44 -2.71 -4.82
C VAL A 158 7.19 -3.82 -3.79
N ALA A 159 5.94 -4.27 -3.63
CA ALA A 159 5.62 -5.38 -2.73
C ALA A 159 6.29 -6.69 -3.19
N HIS A 160 6.24 -6.99 -4.49
CA HIS A 160 6.87 -8.17 -5.06
C HIS A 160 8.41 -8.17 -4.88
N ILE A 161 9.06 -7.03 -5.17
CA ILE A 161 10.52 -6.90 -4.99
C ILE A 161 10.90 -7.02 -3.51
N ASN A 162 10.12 -6.45 -2.60
CA ASN A 162 10.36 -6.58 -1.17
C ASN A 162 10.30 -8.05 -0.71
N ASP A 163 9.34 -8.83 -1.24
CA ASP A 163 9.24 -10.26 -0.97
C ASP A 163 10.44 -11.03 -1.55
N ALA A 164 10.93 -10.65 -2.73
CA ALA A 164 12.13 -11.22 -3.33
C ALA A 164 13.37 -10.93 -2.46
N ILE A 165 13.54 -9.70 -1.96
CA ILE A 165 14.63 -9.34 -1.05
C ILE A 165 14.57 -10.18 0.23
N ALA A 166 13.38 -10.36 0.80
CA ALA A 166 13.20 -11.18 1.99
C ALA A 166 13.57 -12.66 1.77
N ALA A 167 13.46 -13.16 0.53
CA ALA A 167 13.82 -14.53 0.19
C ALA A 167 15.30 -14.70 -0.17
N LEU A 168 15.87 -13.70 -0.87
CA LEU A 168 17.23 -13.79 -1.43
C LEU A 168 18.32 -13.32 -0.47
N CYS A 169 18.02 -12.34 0.40
CA CYS A 169 19.03 -11.59 1.15
C CYS A 169 19.17 -12.03 2.62
N LEU A 170 18.63 -13.19 2.97
CA LEU A 170 18.71 -13.79 4.33
C LEU A 170 19.51 -15.10 4.34
#